data_b451a65029e972e3f977cebda5213814
#
_entry.id   b451a65029e972e3f977cebda5213814
#
_cell.length_a   1.000
_cell.length_b   1.000
_cell.length_c   1.000
_cell.angle_alpha   90.00
_cell.angle_beta   90.00
_cell.angle_gamma   90.00
#
_symmetry.space_group_name_H-M   'P 1'
#
loop_
_entity.id
_entity.type
_entity.pdbx_description
1 polymer ?
#
loop_
_entity_poly.entity_id
_entity_poly.type
_entity_poly.pdbx_seq_one_letter_code
_entity_poly.pdbx_strand_id
1 'polypeptide(L)'
;MVATECTIAQEYKDKIIKAKDIDTVVTGKRLGHPVRAIRNSFTREYTKAEYNSSEVSDEELEKMGVGRLRLAVREGDVSHGTVLAGQVAAMVKKEQPAREIITEMFAQAEEVLNGATKWVK
;
A
#
# COMPACT_ATOMS: atom_id res chain seq x y z
N MET A 1 5.68 -1.72 -7.49
CA MET A 1 5.85 -2.89 -6.62
C MET A 1 5.30 -4.19 -7.24
N VAL A 2 4.24 -4.14 -8.03
CA VAL A 2 3.63 -5.34 -8.62
C VAL A 2 4.14 -5.60 -10.04
N ALA A 3 5.40 -5.26 -10.30
CA ALA A 3 6.09 -5.65 -11.53
C ALA A 3 6.78 -7.00 -11.34
N THR A 4 6.86 -7.80 -12.40
CA THR A 4 7.52 -9.12 -12.36
C THR A 4 9.00 -9.02 -11.98
N GLU A 5 9.66 -7.93 -12.37
CA GLU A 5 11.06 -7.67 -12.04
C GLU A 5 11.30 -7.23 -10.60
N CYS A 6 10.23 -6.89 -9.87
CA CYS A 6 10.36 -6.47 -8.48
C CYS A 6 10.60 -7.67 -7.57
N THR A 7 11.69 -7.66 -6.84
CA THR A 7 12.19 -8.79 -6.01
C THR A 7 11.59 -8.85 -4.60
N ILE A 8 10.49 -8.14 -4.34
CA ILE A 8 9.76 -8.26 -3.05
C ILE A 8 9.06 -9.60 -2.96
N ALA A 9 8.73 -10.03 -1.74
CA ALA A 9 8.01 -11.26 -1.48
C ALA A 9 6.69 -11.33 -2.27
N GLN A 10 6.35 -12.51 -2.78
CA GLN A 10 5.14 -12.71 -3.60
C GLN A 10 3.87 -12.41 -2.81
N GLU A 11 3.85 -12.75 -1.53
CA GLU A 11 2.73 -12.49 -0.60
C GLU A 11 2.40 -11.00 -0.53
N TYR A 12 3.42 -10.12 -0.65
CA TYR A 12 3.21 -8.67 -0.70
C TYR A 12 2.50 -8.25 -1.98
N LYS A 13 2.93 -8.77 -3.15
CA LYS A 13 2.29 -8.51 -4.44
C LYS A 13 0.83 -9.00 -4.44
N ASP A 14 0.62 -10.22 -3.97
CA ASP A 14 -0.70 -10.84 -3.86
C ASP A 14 -1.64 -10.05 -2.96
N LYS A 15 -1.11 -9.50 -1.87
CA LYS A 15 -1.89 -8.66 -0.96
C LYS A 15 -2.36 -7.39 -1.63
N ILE A 16 -1.54 -6.77 -2.49
CA ILE A 16 -1.93 -5.60 -3.28
C ILE A 16 -2.99 -5.97 -4.32
N ILE A 17 -2.78 -7.06 -5.08
CA ILE A 17 -3.70 -7.49 -6.15
C ILE A 17 -5.09 -7.83 -5.60
N LYS A 18 -5.16 -8.38 -4.39
CA LYS A 18 -6.41 -8.73 -3.71
C LYS A 18 -7.07 -7.56 -2.97
N ALA A 19 -6.41 -6.40 -2.92
CA ALA A 19 -6.92 -5.24 -2.19
C ALA A 19 -8.22 -4.69 -2.79
N LYS A 20 -9.09 -4.20 -1.91
CA LYS A 20 -10.33 -3.49 -2.23
C LYS A 20 -10.18 -1.99 -1.91
N ASP A 21 -11.09 -1.17 -2.38
CA ASP A 21 -11.05 0.29 -2.23
C ASP A 21 -10.96 0.76 -0.76
N ILE A 22 -11.55 0.00 0.15
CA ILE A 22 -11.61 0.33 1.58
C ILE A 22 -10.48 -0.31 2.41
N ASP A 23 -9.58 -1.08 1.78
CA ASP A 23 -8.61 -1.89 2.51
C ASP A 23 -7.38 -1.09 3.00
N THR A 24 -7.28 0.19 2.69
CA THR A 24 -6.16 1.00 3.16
C THR A 24 -6.49 1.78 4.44
N VAL A 25 -5.47 2.03 5.24
CA VAL A 25 -5.53 2.83 6.46
C VAL A 25 -4.28 3.70 6.58
N VAL A 26 -4.39 4.85 7.21
CA VAL A 26 -3.26 5.72 7.53
C VAL A 26 -2.88 5.53 8.99
N THR A 27 -1.60 5.23 9.24
CA THR A 27 -0.97 5.09 10.57
C THR A 27 0.18 6.09 10.72
N GLY A 28 0.70 6.28 11.91
CA GLY A 28 1.85 7.16 12.18
C GLY A 28 1.51 8.65 12.22
N LYS A 29 0.24 9.02 12.33
CA LYS A 29 -0.21 10.42 12.43
C LYS A 29 0.29 11.08 13.72
N ARG A 30 0.21 10.36 14.84
CA ARG A 30 0.62 10.83 16.16
C ARG A 30 2.10 11.19 16.21
N LEU A 31 2.94 10.39 15.52
CA LEU A 31 4.39 10.63 15.44
C LEU A 31 4.78 11.66 14.35
N GLY A 32 3.81 12.23 13.63
CA GLY A 32 4.10 13.17 12.53
C GLY A 32 4.61 12.52 11.23
N HIS A 33 4.61 11.20 11.14
CA HIS A 33 5.09 10.43 10.00
C HIS A 33 3.98 9.55 9.41
N PRO A 34 2.89 10.16 8.87
CA PRO A 34 1.76 9.38 8.36
C PRO A 34 2.16 8.56 7.14
N VAL A 35 1.83 7.28 7.17
CA VAL A 35 1.98 6.36 6.05
C VAL A 35 0.67 5.65 5.77
N ARG A 36 0.40 5.33 4.50
CA ARG A 36 -0.75 4.54 4.10
C ARG A 36 -0.35 3.11 3.81
N ALA A 37 -1.07 2.17 4.41
CA ALA A 37 -0.82 0.75 4.29
C ALA A 37 -2.13 -0.03 4.12
N ILE A 38 -2.05 -1.27 3.61
CA ILE A 38 -3.18 -2.18 3.58
C ILE A 38 -3.46 -2.69 5.00
N ARG A 39 -4.73 -2.74 5.37
CA ARG A 39 -5.18 -3.24 6.69
C ARG A 39 -4.78 -4.69 6.90
N ASN A 40 -4.22 -4.95 8.07
CA ASN A 40 -3.85 -6.29 8.55
C ASN A 40 -3.85 -6.31 10.08
N SER A 41 -3.35 -7.37 10.70
CA SER A 41 -3.28 -7.49 12.16
C SER A 41 -2.40 -6.41 12.76
N PHE A 42 -1.23 -6.15 12.18
CA PHE A 42 -0.32 -5.11 12.65
C PHE A 42 -0.93 -3.72 12.61
N THR A 43 -1.55 -3.31 11.48
CA THR A 43 -2.13 -1.97 11.38
C THR A 43 -3.27 -1.74 12.36
N ARG A 44 -4.03 -2.79 12.72
CA ARG A 44 -5.08 -2.70 13.76
C ARG A 44 -4.49 -2.49 15.14
N GLU A 45 -3.46 -3.26 15.48
CA GLU A 45 -2.74 -3.16 16.74
C GLU A 45 -2.06 -1.79 16.89
N TYR A 46 -1.34 -1.37 15.85
CA TYR A 46 -0.66 -0.08 15.81
C TYR A 46 -1.66 1.08 15.94
N THR A 47 -2.76 1.05 15.19
CA THR A 47 -3.79 2.09 15.28
C THR A 47 -4.40 2.15 16.69
N LYS A 48 -4.67 1.00 17.31
CA LYS A 48 -5.16 0.97 18.69
C LYS A 48 -4.17 1.61 19.67
N ALA A 49 -2.89 1.29 19.55
CA ALA A 49 -1.82 1.89 20.35
C ALA A 49 -1.67 3.41 20.08
N GLU A 50 -1.74 3.82 18.80
CA GLU A 50 -1.63 5.21 18.38
C GLU A 50 -2.71 6.12 18.99
N TYR A 51 -3.94 5.61 19.16
CA TYR A 51 -5.05 6.35 19.78
C TYR A 51 -5.12 6.22 21.30
N ASN A 52 -4.29 5.37 21.91
CA ASN A 52 -4.24 5.17 23.36
C ASN A 52 -3.00 5.84 23.97
N SER A 53 -2.99 7.17 23.94
CA SER A 53 -1.86 7.98 24.44
C SER A 53 -1.64 7.92 25.94
N SER A 54 -2.62 7.42 26.71
CA SER A 54 -2.49 7.27 28.18
C SER A 54 -1.71 6.02 28.59
N GLU A 55 -1.66 5.01 27.72
CA GLU A 55 -1.03 3.71 28.02
C GLU A 55 0.22 3.43 27.19
N VAL A 56 0.35 4.07 26.01
CA VAL A 56 1.46 3.85 25.08
C VAL A 56 2.19 5.15 24.82
N SER A 57 3.47 5.21 25.17
CA SER A 57 4.35 6.36 24.89
C SER A 57 4.69 6.47 23.39
N ASP A 58 5.18 7.63 22.97
CA ASP A 58 5.63 7.85 21.59
C ASP A 58 6.81 6.96 21.24
N GLU A 59 7.71 6.73 22.19
CA GLU A 59 8.88 5.85 22.01
C GLU A 59 8.47 4.39 21.83
N GLU A 60 7.47 3.92 22.56
CA GLU A 60 6.93 2.57 22.40
C GLU A 60 6.23 2.41 21.06
N LEU A 61 5.46 3.41 20.66
CA LEU A 61 4.77 3.42 19.39
C LEU A 61 5.78 3.39 18.20
N GLU A 62 6.86 4.16 18.29
CA GLU A 62 7.94 4.15 17.32
C GLU A 62 8.59 2.76 17.21
N LYS A 63 8.93 2.14 18.35
CA LYS A 63 9.50 0.80 18.41
C LYS A 63 8.60 -0.26 17.78
N MET A 64 7.28 -0.14 17.91
CA MET A 64 6.32 -1.03 17.25
C MET A 64 6.45 -1.01 15.73
N GLY A 65 6.78 0.15 15.15
CA GLY A 65 6.93 0.33 13.69
C GLY A 65 8.24 -0.20 13.12
N VAL A 66 9.28 -0.30 13.94
CA VAL A 66 10.63 -0.67 13.49
C VAL A 66 10.65 -2.06 12.84
N GLY A 67 11.24 -2.16 11.64
CA GLY A 67 11.42 -3.42 10.93
C GLY A 67 10.17 -3.98 10.24
N ARG A 68 8.98 -3.42 10.46
CA ARG A 68 7.71 -3.96 9.94
C ARG A 68 7.62 -3.94 8.42
N LEU A 69 8.18 -2.94 7.76
CA LEU A 69 8.25 -2.92 6.30
C LEU A 69 9.14 -4.04 5.77
N ARG A 70 10.31 -4.23 6.38
CA ARG A 70 11.23 -5.33 6.00
C ARG A 70 10.57 -6.70 6.15
N LEU A 71 9.85 -6.91 7.25
CA LEU A 71 9.11 -8.15 7.53
C LEU A 71 8.14 -8.48 6.38
N ALA A 72 7.35 -7.51 5.90
CA ALA A 72 6.45 -7.72 4.78
C ALA A 72 7.18 -7.89 3.44
N VAL A 73 8.20 -7.05 3.16
CA VAL A 73 8.86 -7.00 1.85
C VAL A 73 9.80 -8.19 1.62
N ARG A 74 10.53 -8.61 2.67
CA ARG A 74 11.58 -9.62 2.55
C ARG A 74 11.14 -11.01 3.01
N GLU A 75 10.35 -11.06 4.08
CA GLU A 75 9.98 -12.31 4.75
C GLU A 75 8.55 -12.75 4.38
N GLY A 76 7.81 -11.90 3.64
CA GLY A 76 6.46 -12.24 3.18
C GLY A 76 5.38 -12.21 4.27
N ASP A 77 5.72 -11.82 5.50
CA ASP A 77 4.70 -11.71 6.56
C ASP A 77 3.85 -10.46 6.37
N VAL A 78 2.84 -10.57 5.55
CA VAL A 78 1.87 -9.51 5.26
C VAL A 78 0.81 -9.34 6.34
N SER A 79 0.82 -10.17 7.38
CA SER A 79 -0.10 -10.09 8.52
C SER A 79 0.45 -9.20 9.62
N HIS A 80 1.74 -9.33 9.94
CA HIS A 80 2.42 -8.59 11.01
C HIS A 80 3.37 -7.51 10.49
N GLY A 81 3.69 -7.53 9.19
CA GLY A 81 4.48 -6.49 8.53
C GLY A 81 3.62 -5.35 7.98
N THR A 82 4.28 -4.25 7.60
CA THR A 82 3.62 -3.10 6.96
C THR A 82 3.61 -3.28 5.44
N VAL A 83 2.43 -3.36 4.85
CA VAL A 83 2.21 -3.42 3.41
C VAL A 83 1.83 -2.03 2.91
N LEU A 84 2.84 -1.23 2.53
CA LEU A 84 2.62 0.13 2.03
C LEU A 84 1.91 0.09 0.67
N ALA A 85 0.80 0.79 0.56
CA ALA A 85 0.04 0.93 -0.68
C ALA A 85 -0.84 2.18 -0.65
N GLY A 86 -0.96 2.85 -1.80
CA GLY A 86 -1.86 3.99 -1.96
C GLY A 86 -3.34 3.57 -2.03
N GLN A 87 -4.24 4.55 -2.05
CA GLN A 87 -5.69 4.30 -2.17
C GLN A 87 -6.04 3.56 -3.46
N VAL A 88 -5.28 3.77 -4.54
CA VAL A 88 -5.49 3.13 -5.84
C VAL A 88 -5.01 1.67 -5.90
N ALA A 89 -4.55 1.10 -4.79
CA ALA A 89 -4.11 -0.31 -4.75
C ALA A 89 -5.17 -1.26 -5.32
N ALA A 90 -6.45 -0.98 -5.06
CA ALA A 90 -7.57 -1.76 -5.58
C ALA A 90 -7.71 -1.76 -7.11
N MET A 91 -7.07 -0.83 -7.81
CA MET A 91 -7.05 -0.78 -9.28
C MET A 91 -5.99 -1.71 -9.88
N VAL A 92 -5.02 -2.16 -9.08
CA VAL A 92 -3.95 -3.07 -9.53
C VAL A 92 -4.47 -4.50 -9.48
N LYS A 93 -4.68 -5.13 -10.64
CA LYS A 93 -5.36 -6.43 -10.74
C LYS A 93 -4.45 -7.59 -11.17
N LYS A 94 -3.27 -7.30 -11.71
CA LYS A 94 -2.35 -8.31 -12.22
C LYS A 94 -0.90 -7.92 -11.99
N GLU A 95 -0.05 -8.92 -11.90
CA GLU A 95 1.40 -8.76 -12.01
C GLU A 95 1.79 -8.76 -13.49
N GLN A 96 2.64 -7.82 -13.88
CA GLN A 96 3.09 -7.65 -15.27
C GLN A 96 4.53 -7.17 -15.29
N PRO A 97 5.25 -7.39 -16.41
CA PRO A 97 6.52 -6.73 -16.67
C PRO A 97 6.38 -5.19 -16.63
N ALA A 98 7.38 -4.52 -16.08
CA ALA A 98 7.36 -3.06 -15.95
C ALA A 98 7.15 -2.35 -17.29
N ARG A 99 7.72 -2.92 -18.38
CA ARG A 99 7.52 -2.43 -19.74
C ARG A 99 6.05 -2.43 -20.16
N GLU A 100 5.33 -3.53 -19.88
CA GLU A 100 3.91 -3.65 -20.22
C GLU A 100 3.06 -2.65 -19.43
N ILE A 101 3.35 -2.49 -18.13
CA ILE A 101 2.66 -1.51 -17.30
C ILE A 101 2.78 -0.11 -17.89
N ILE A 102 3.99 0.30 -18.29
CA ILE A 102 4.24 1.62 -18.88
C ILE A 102 3.50 1.75 -20.21
N THR A 103 3.60 0.75 -21.08
CA THR A 103 2.95 0.77 -22.40
C THR A 103 1.43 0.88 -22.27
N GLU A 104 0.82 0.08 -21.40
CA GLU A 104 -0.63 0.12 -21.13
C GLU A 104 -1.07 1.48 -20.57
N MET A 105 -0.31 2.07 -19.64
CA MET A 105 -0.63 3.39 -19.07
C MET A 105 -0.69 4.48 -20.13
N PHE A 106 0.31 4.52 -21.03
CA PHE A 106 0.34 5.52 -22.10
C PHE A 106 -0.75 5.27 -23.15
N ALA A 107 -1.01 4.02 -23.53
CA ALA A 107 -2.08 3.70 -24.46
C ALA A 107 -3.46 4.08 -23.90
N GLN A 108 -3.73 3.79 -22.65
CA GLN A 108 -4.98 4.19 -21.98
C GLN A 108 -5.09 5.72 -21.84
N ALA A 109 -4.00 6.41 -21.53
CA ALA A 109 -3.99 7.87 -21.45
C ALA A 109 -4.33 8.51 -22.83
N GLU A 110 -3.76 7.99 -23.90
CA GLU A 110 -4.07 8.44 -25.27
C GLU A 110 -5.54 8.21 -25.62
N GLU A 111 -6.09 7.04 -25.30
CA GLU A 111 -7.49 6.72 -25.53
C GLU A 111 -8.42 7.68 -24.76
N VAL A 112 -8.13 7.94 -23.49
CA VAL A 112 -8.91 8.89 -22.67
C VAL A 112 -8.85 10.30 -23.23
N LEU A 113 -7.66 10.77 -23.62
CA LEU A 113 -7.48 12.11 -24.18
C LEU A 113 -8.21 12.25 -25.53
N ASN A 114 -8.11 11.27 -26.41
CA ASN A 114 -8.83 11.26 -27.68
C ASN A 114 -10.35 11.21 -27.49
N GLY A 115 -10.81 10.55 -26.43
CA GLY A 115 -12.23 10.50 -26.06
C GLY A 115 -12.75 11.76 -25.36
N ALA A 116 -11.87 12.61 -24.83
CA ALA A 116 -12.24 13.78 -24.02
C ALA A 116 -12.96 14.87 -24.83
N THR A 117 -12.75 14.93 -26.15
CA THR A 117 -13.47 15.87 -27.04
C THR A 117 -15.00 15.74 -26.97
N LYS A 118 -15.51 14.58 -26.55
CA LYS A 118 -16.94 14.34 -26.34
C LYS A 118 -17.52 15.07 -25.12
N TRP A 119 -16.65 15.50 -24.21
CA TRP A 119 -17.01 16.15 -22.94
C TRP A 119 -16.85 17.68 -22.97
N VAL A 120 -16.18 18.20 -24.00
CA VAL A 120 -16.00 19.65 -24.20
C VAL A 120 -17.13 20.12 -25.10
N LYS A 121 -18.04 20.94 -24.53
CA LYS A 121 -19.11 21.63 -25.28
C LYS A 121 -18.57 22.98 -25.76
#